data_548126b14ba9d6b38d865329e4736bd3
#
_entry.id   548126b14ba9d6b38d865329e4736bd3
#
_cell.length_a   1.000
_cell.length_b   1.000
_cell.length_c   1.000
_cell.angle_alpha   90.00
_cell.angle_beta   90.00
_cell.angle_gamma   90.00
#
_symmetry.space_group_name_H-M   'P 1'
#
loop_
_entity.id
_entity.type
_entity.pdbx_description
1 polymer ?
#
loop_
_entity_poly.entity_id
_entity_poly.type
_entity_poly.pdbx_seq_one_letter_code
_entity_poly.pdbx_strand_id
1 'polypeptide(L)'
;MYLDTITEDSIIYQGEPHWTPLQVKNTELKNYCIDRYRAGLKAQEYFKTQAKEQGLILEELIQDKESFQQYLISDEYIEIKRGDFLVRNYGNLEIDVKCRTFRYLNDGELSFRFSCKDLEKHLNMQKFTQTPIIIAVYRRDGDCFKENIPYFISVDRIKKHSNEFTTFFEENNNTGECYEIPIKLTVQNFEYIKDFENCKDWYPIEEMRKKYPNIFKKWREEEDDKLEYLYCERTTIKELCSIFGRNERAITYRIEKLELREKYDI
;
A
#
# COMPACT_ATOMS: atom_id res chain seq x y z
N MET A 1 -0.95 19.51 -7.34
CA MET A 1 -1.81 18.56 -8.08
C MET A 1 -1.32 18.51 -9.49
N TYR A 2 -0.74 17.42 -9.88
CA TYR A 2 -0.33 17.18 -11.26
C TYR A 2 -1.53 16.55 -11.96
N LEU A 3 -2.09 17.29 -12.92
CA LEU A 3 -3.20 16.77 -13.71
C LEU A 3 -2.63 15.95 -14.86
N ASP A 4 -2.98 14.70 -14.91
CA ASP A 4 -2.73 13.90 -16.09
C ASP A 4 -3.52 14.44 -17.26
N THR A 5 -2.87 14.61 -18.38
CA THR A 5 -3.51 15.09 -19.60
C THR A 5 -3.74 13.91 -20.52
N ILE A 6 -4.99 13.73 -20.92
CA ILE A 6 -5.38 12.72 -21.92
C ILE A 6 -5.47 13.40 -23.26
N THR A 7 -4.65 12.98 -24.19
CA THR A 7 -4.72 13.40 -25.60
C THR A 7 -5.41 12.32 -26.43
N GLU A 8 -5.67 12.60 -27.72
CA GLU A 8 -6.23 11.61 -28.63
C GLU A 8 -5.33 10.37 -28.79
N ASP A 9 -4.02 10.54 -28.61
CA ASP A 9 -3.03 9.50 -28.91
C ASP A 9 -2.32 8.93 -27.69
N SER A 10 -2.30 9.67 -26.56
CA SER A 10 -1.54 9.26 -25.38
C SER A 10 -2.11 9.83 -24.10
N ILE A 11 -1.71 9.25 -22.97
CA ILE A 11 -1.90 9.81 -21.65
C ILE A 11 -0.57 10.44 -21.25
N ILE A 12 -0.60 11.71 -20.87
CA ILE A 12 0.57 12.45 -20.44
C ILE A 12 0.49 12.63 -18.93
N TYR A 13 1.49 12.16 -18.24
CA TYR A 13 1.66 12.33 -16.80
C TYR A 13 2.82 13.31 -16.56
N GLN A 14 2.56 14.41 -15.86
CA GLN A 14 3.55 15.45 -15.57
C GLN A 14 4.28 16.02 -16.82
N GLY A 15 3.62 16.01 -17.98
CA GLY A 15 4.20 16.47 -19.23
C GLY A 15 5.00 15.43 -20.01
N GLU A 16 5.20 14.23 -19.43
CA GLU A 16 5.86 13.11 -20.09
C GLU A 16 4.84 12.06 -20.54
N PRO A 17 5.06 11.35 -21.64
CA PRO A 17 4.18 10.25 -22.05
C PRO A 17 4.20 9.14 -20.97
N HIS A 18 3.13 9.03 -20.24
CA HIS A 18 2.97 7.97 -19.25
C HIS A 18 2.68 6.61 -19.91
N TRP A 19 2.05 6.64 -21.05
CA TRP A 19 1.83 5.49 -21.92
C TRP A 19 2.53 5.72 -23.25
N THR A 20 3.29 4.74 -23.69
CA THR A 20 3.56 4.60 -25.12
C THR A 20 2.21 4.58 -25.83
N PRO A 21 2.03 5.34 -26.94
CA PRO A 21 0.80 5.32 -27.70
C PRO A 21 0.40 3.86 -27.85
N LEU A 22 -0.81 3.52 -27.43
CA LEU A 22 -1.31 2.18 -27.64
C LEU A 22 -1.23 1.96 -29.15
N GLN A 23 -0.29 1.16 -29.59
CA GLN A 23 -0.22 0.67 -30.99
C GLN A 23 -1.40 -0.27 -31.25
N VAL A 24 -2.54 0.07 -30.66
CA VAL A 24 -3.79 -0.66 -30.78
C VAL A 24 -4.45 -0.13 -32.05
N LYS A 25 -4.44 -0.94 -33.06
CA LYS A 25 -5.17 -0.67 -34.33
C LYS A 25 -6.69 -0.59 -34.11
N ASN A 26 -7.20 -0.97 -32.95
CA ASN A 26 -8.62 -1.00 -32.62
C ASN A 26 -9.00 0.23 -31.78
N THR A 27 -9.77 1.14 -32.37
CA THR A 27 -10.27 2.37 -31.72
C THR A 27 -11.14 2.09 -30.48
N GLU A 28 -11.91 1.00 -30.47
CA GLU A 28 -12.76 0.64 -29.33
C GLU A 28 -11.93 0.26 -28.10
N LEU A 29 -10.84 -0.49 -28.29
CA LEU A 29 -9.94 -0.86 -27.21
C LEU A 29 -9.18 0.35 -26.64
N LYS A 30 -8.78 1.30 -27.52
CA LYS A 30 -8.16 2.57 -27.12
C LYS A 30 -9.12 3.37 -26.24
N ASN A 31 -10.37 3.56 -26.68
CA ASN A 31 -11.39 4.28 -25.93
C ASN A 31 -11.67 3.60 -24.58
N TYR A 32 -11.77 2.29 -24.55
CA TYR A 32 -11.96 1.51 -23.32
C TYR A 32 -10.83 1.74 -22.30
N CYS A 33 -9.57 1.78 -22.74
CA CYS A 33 -8.44 2.07 -21.87
C CYS A 33 -8.48 3.49 -21.31
N ILE A 34 -8.81 4.49 -22.15
CA ILE A 34 -8.96 5.89 -21.75
C ILE A 34 -10.07 6.03 -20.69
N ASP A 35 -11.22 5.38 -20.91
CA ASP A 35 -12.34 5.43 -19.97
C ASP A 35 -12.00 4.79 -18.63
N ARG A 36 -11.25 3.68 -18.64
CA ARG A 36 -10.74 3.06 -17.40
C ARG A 36 -9.80 3.97 -16.65
N TYR A 37 -8.91 4.66 -17.35
CA TYR A 37 -7.98 5.60 -16.74
C TYR A 37 -8.72 6.79 -16.11
N ARG A 38 -9.64 7.41 -16.86
CA ARG A 38 -10.50 8.50 -16.33
C ARG A 38 -11.27 8.07 -15.09
N ALA A 39 -11.83 6.87 -15.10
CA ALA A 39 -12.53 6.32 -13.94
C ALA A 39 -11.58 6.11 -12.75
N GLY A 40 -10.31 5.76 -12.99
CA GLY A 40 -9.28 5.67 -11.96
C GLY A 40 -8.99 7.03 -11.30
N LEU A 41 -8.72 8.07 -12.11
CA LEU A 41 -8.51 9.43 -11.61
C LEU A 41 -9.71 9.96 -10.82
N LYS A 42 -10.93 9.75 -11.34
CA LYS A 42 -12.16 10.14 -10.65
C LYS A 42 -12.30 9.43 -9.29
N ALA A 43 -11.88 8.16 -9.21
CA ALA A 43 -11.89 7.41 -7.95
C ALA A 43 -10.88 7.98 -6.93
N GLN A 44 -9.69 8.38 -7.36
CA GLN A 44 -8.70 9.03 -6.50
C GLN A 44 -9.22 10.36 -5.94
N GLU A 45 -9.80 11.22 -6.76
CA GLU A 45 -10.38 12.49 -6.31
C GLU A 45 -11.57 12.28 -5.35
N TYR A 46 -12.40 11.28 -5.63
CA TYR A 46 -13.50 10.92 -4.76
C TYR A 46 -13.01 10.39 -3.41
N PHE A 47 -11.98 9.54 -3.42
CA PHE A 47 -11.33 9.04 -2.22
C PHE A 47 -10.76 10.17 -1.35
N LYS A 48 -10.07 11.14 -1.95
CA LYS A 48 -9.53 12.31 -1.24
C LYS A 48 -10.62 13.08 -0.49
N THR A 49 -11.74 13.31 -1.16
CA THR A 49 -12.89 14.01 -0.56
C THR A 49 -13.44 13.25 0.64
N GLN A 50 -13.68 11.95 0.47
CA GLN A 50 -14.20 11.10 1.55
C GLN A 50 -13.22 10.97 2.71
N ALA A 51 -11.94 10.74 2.41
CA ALA A 51 -10.89 10.62 3.42
C ALA A 51 -10.80 11.88 4.28
N LYS A 52 -10.92 13.07 3.66
CA LYS A 52 -10.97 14.35 4.38
C LYS A 52 -12.20 14.44 5.29
N GLU A 53 -13.37 14.04 4.82
CA GLU A 53 -14.61 14.00 5.61
C GLU A 53 -14.48 13.03 6.79
N GLN A 54 -13.72 11.97 6.64
CA GLN A 54 -13.42 11.00 7.69
C GLN A 54 -12.26 11.42 8.61
N GLY A 55 -11.69 12.61 8.43
CA GLY A 55 -10.61 13.15 9.25
C GLY A 55 -9.24 12.53 8.97
N LEU A 56 -9.04 11.88 7.80
CA LEU A 56 -7.73 11.41 7.37
C LEU A 56 -6.90 12.57 6.82
N ILE A 57 -5.61 12.59 7.16
CA ILE A 57 -4.61 13.50 6.59
C ILE A 57 -3.84 12.74 5.51
N LEU A 58 -4.08 13.13 4.26
CA LEU A 58 -3.46 12.50 3.10
C LEU A 58 -2.30 13.33 2.55
N GLU A 59 -1.23 12.65 2.20
CA GLU A 59 -0.17 13.16 1.34
C GLU A 59 -0.22 12.42 0.00
N GLU A 60 -0.32 13.16 -1.10
CA GLU A 60 -0.25 12.57 -2.43
C GLU A 60 1.16 12.07 -2.72
N LEU A 61 1.27 10.84 -3.18
CA LEU A 61 2.54 10.23 -3.51
C LEU A 61 2.84 10.41 -5.00
N ILE A 62 4.03 10.94 -5.28
CA ILE A 62 4.50 11.08 -6.66
C ILE A 62 4.91 9.69 -7.16
N GLN A 63 4.34 9.27 -8.28
CA GLN A 63 4.59 7.96 -8.91
C GLN A 63 5.34 8.11 -10.24
N ASP A 64 6.19 9.13 -10.37
CA ASP A 64 7.01 9.29 -11.56
C ASP A 64 8.22 8.33 -11.57
N LYS A 65 8.83 8.19 -12.75
CA LYS A 65 9.97 7.31 -12.97
C LYS A 65 11.20 7.72 -12.14
N GLU A 66 11.40 9.01 -11.93
CA GLU A 66 12.55 9.55 -11.20
C GLU A 66 12.41 9.26 -9.70
N SER A 67 11.22 9.45 -9.14
CA SER A 67 10.93 9.09 -7.75
C SER A 67 11.16 7.60 -7.50
N PHE A 68 10.79 6.73 -8.43
CA PHE A 68 11.06 5.29 -8.33
C PHE A 68 12.55 4.96 -8.40
N GLN A 69 13.34 5.68 -9.19
CA GLN A 69 14.80 5.46 -9.29
C GLN A 69 15.52 5.72 -7.97
N GLN A 70 15.03 6.63 -7.12
CA GLN A 70 15.61 6.90 -5.80
C GLN A 70 15.53 5.69 -4.86
N TYR A 71 14.63 4.74 -5.11
CA TYR A 71 14.47 3.53 -4.31
C TYR A 71 15.27 2.33 -4.84
N LEU A 72 15.90 2.45 -6.00
CA LEU A 72 16.70 1.36 -6.62
C LEU A 72 18.15 1.44 -6.12
N ILE A 73 18.39 1.04 -4.87
CA ILE A 73 19.72 1.06 -4.24
C ILE A 73 20.45 -0.29 -4.41
N SER A 74 19.80 -1.33 -4.94
CA SER A 74 20.41 -2.65 -5.11
C SER A 74 20.75 -2.94 -6.56
N ASP A 75 21.82 -3.73 -6.77
CA ASP A 75 22.22 -4.26 -8.09
C ASP A 75 21.18 -5.21 -8.71
N GLU A 76 20.16 -5.60 -7.95
CA GLU A 76 19.02 -6.39 -8.41
C GLU A 76 17.87 -5.47 -8.81
N TYR A 77 17.39 -5.66 -10.04
CA TYR A 77 16.21 -4.97 -10.54
C TYR A 77 14.94 -5.50 -9.88
N ILE A 78 14.48 -4.81 -8.85
CA ILE A 78 13.24 -5.14 -8.16
C ILE A 78 12.14 -4.16 -8.59
N GLU A 79 11.10 -4.67 -9.22
CA GLU A 79 9.92 -3.85 -9.54
C GLU A 79 9.14 -3.53 -8.26
N ILE A 80 8.91 -2.25 -8.04
CA ILE A 80 8.15 -1.70 -6.90
C ILE A 80 6.97 -0.86 -7.38
N LYS A 81 5.97 -0.67 -6.53
CA LYS A 81 4.83 0.21 -6.78
C LYS A 81 4.31 0.79 -5.47
N ARG A 82 4.25 2.10 -5.39
CA ARG A 82 3.67 2.83 -4.26
C ARG A 82 2.14 2.86 -4.35
N GLY A 83 1.49 3.24 -3.25
CA GLY A 83 0.11 3.70 -3.26
C GLY A 83 -0.02 5.10 -3.88
N ASP A 84 -1.25 5.55 -4.06
CA ASP A 84 -1.57 6.91 -4.53
C ASP A 84 -1.43 7.95 -3.42
N PHE A 85 -1.70 7.55 -2.18
CA PHE A 85 -1.71 8.42 -0.99
C PHE A 85 -1.00 7.78 0.19
N LEU A 86 -0.38 8.63 1.02
CA LEU A 86 0.12 8.27 2.33
C LEU A 86 -0.78 8.89 3.41
N VAL A 87 -1.34 8.07 4.30
CA VAL A 87 -2.09 8.52 5.47
C VAL A 87 -1.11 8.86 6.59
N ARG A 88 -1.17 10.08 7.13
CA ARG A 88 -0.20 10.58 8.10
C ARG A 88 -0.63 10.43 9.56
N ASN A 89 -1.90 10.51 9.83
CA ASN A 89 -2.42 10.57 11.21
C ASN A 89 -2.87 9.22 11.79
N TYR A 90 -2.81 8.14 11.00
CA TYR A 90 -3.19 6.79 11.44
C TYR A 90 -2.14 5.74 11.04
N GLY A 91 -0.88 5.97 11.41
CA GLY A 91 0.17 4.94 11.32
C GLY A 91 1.04 4.93 10.07
N ASN A 92 1.01 5.99 9.23
CA ASN A 92 1.80 6.05 8.00
C ASN A 92 1.58 4.82 7.11
N LEU A 93 0.39 4.66 6.58
CA LEU A 93 0.05 3.61 5.62
C LEU A 93 -0.23 4.18 4.24
N GLU A 94 0.12 3.46 3.20
CA GLU A 94 -0.16 3.86 1.81
C GLU A 94 -1.52 3.30 1.37
N ILE A 95 -2.25 4.11 0.58
CA ILE A 95 -3.51 3.72 -0.04
C ILE A 95 -3.33 3.73 -1.56
N ASP A 96 -3.57 2.60 -2.20
CA ASP A 96 -3.65 2.49 -3.66
C ASP A 96 -5.13 2.39 -4.07
N VAL A 97 -5.63 3.42 -4.77
CA VAL A 97 -7.04 3.54 -5.13
C VAL A 97 -7.29 2.89 -6.49
N LYS A 98 -8.26 2.03 -6.55
CA LYS A 98 -8.67 1.33 -7.77
C LYS A 98 -10.14 1.53 -8.08
N CYS A 99 -10.46 1.65 -9.36
CA CYS A 99 -11.82 1.58 -9.87
C CYS A 99 -11.96 0.30 -10.71
N ARG A 100 -12.87 -0.59 -10.32
CA ARG A 100 -13.02 -1.91 -10.94
C ARG A 100 -14.48 -2.24 -11.23
N THR A 101 -14.69 -2.96 -12.35
CA THR A 101 -15.95 -3.65 -12.59
C THR A 101 -15.95 -4.93 -11.74
N PHE A 102 -17.02 -5.14 -10.98
CA PHE A 102 -17.19 -6.33 -10.16
C PHE A 102 -17.96 -7.40 -10.93
N ARG A 103 -17.72 -8.65 -10.57
CA ARG A 103 -18.30 -9.82 -11.22
C ARG A 103 -18.79 -10.81 -10.17
N TYR A 104 -19.76 -11.64 -10.53
CA TYR A 104 -20.19 -12.72 -9.67
C TYR A 104 -19.34 -13.96 -9.93
N LEU A 105 -18.88 -14.60 -8.86
CA LEU A 105 -18.29 -15.93 -8.87
C LEU A 105 -19.36 -17.00 -9.10
N ASN A 106 -18.93 -18.24 -9.34
CA ASN A 106 -19.85 -19.36 -9.59
C ASN A 106 -20.77 -19.67 -8.40
N ASP A 107 -20.35 -19.34 -7.19
CA ASP A 107 -21.12 -19.45 -5.94
C ASP A 107 -22.06 -18.26 -5.67
N GLY A 108 -22.10 -17.29 -6.60
CA GLY A 108 -22.92 -16.08 -6.49
C GLY A 108 -22.27 -14.96 -5.66
N GLU A 109 -21.04 -15.14 -5.16
CA GLU A 109 -20.32 -14.11 -4.44
C GLU A 109 -19.76 -13.04 -5.40
N LEU A 110 -19.77 -11.78 -4.95
CA LEU A 110 -19.22 -10.67 -5.72
C LEU A 110 -17.70 -10.62 -5.56
N SER A 111 -16.99 -10.34 -6.67
CA SER A 111 -15.54 -10.28 -6.72
C SER A 111 -15.04 -9.15 -7.61
N PHE A 112 -13.76 -8.84 -7.50
CA PHE A 112 -13.04 -7.94 -8.41
C PHE A 112 -11.67 -8.52 -8.78
N ARG A 113 -11.13 -8.09 -9.93
CA ARG A 113 -9.82 -8.54 -10.40
C ARG A 113 -8.71 -7.61 -9.94
N PHE A 114 -7.60 -8.22 -9.49
CA PHE A 114 -6.38 -7.54 -9.10
C PHE A 114 -5.15 -8.21 -9.73
N SER A 115 -4.26 -7.45 -10.34
CA SER A 115 -3.08 -7.98 -11.03
C SER A 115 -2.12 -8.66 -10.07
N CYS A 116 -1.70 -9.89 -10.38
CA CYS A 116 -0.68 -10.63 -9.64
C CYS A 116 0.65 -9.86 -9.61
N LYS A 117 1.01 -9.25 -10.75
CA LYS A 117 2.22 -8.42 -10.87
C LYS A 117 2.15 -7.16 -10.00
N ASP A 118 0.99 -6.49 -9.95
CA ASP A 118 0.81 -5.32 -9.08
C ASP A 118 0.91 -5.71 -7.60
N LEU A 119 0.38 -6.89 -7.21
CA LEU A 119 0.51 -7.40 -5.86
C LEU A 119 1.98 -7.55 -5.46
N GLU A 120 2.78 -8.19 -6.31
CA GLU A 120 4.22 -8.40 -6.03
C GLU A 120 4.97 -7.09 -5.92
N LYS A 121 4.70 -6.12 -6.79
CA LYS A 121 5.29 -4.78 -6.74
C LYS A 121 4.96 -4.06 -5.43
N HIS A 122 3.71 -4.13 -4.98
CA HIS A 122 3.30 -3.55 -3.70
C HIS A 122 3.95 -4.27 -2.51
N LEU A 123 4.04 -5.60 -2.53
CA LEU A 123 4.73 -6.36 -1.50
C LEU A 123 6.23 -6.01 -1.42
N ASN A 124 6.88 -5.81 -2.55
CA ASN A 124 8.27 -5.37 -2.61
C ASN A 124 8.40 -3.96 -2.02
N MET A 125 7.47 -3.05 -2.36
CA MET A 125 7.45 -1.71 -1.80
C MET A 125 7.23 -1.71 -0.28
N GLN A 126 6.31 -2.51 0.24
CA GLN A 126 6.11 -2.68 1.68
C GLN A 126 7.38 -3.15 2.40
N LYS A 127 8.09 -4.13 1.80
CA LYS A 127 9.37 -4.61 2.37
C LYS A 127 10.41 -3.51 2.39
N PHE A 128 10.46 -2.69 1.36
CA PHE A 128 11.43 -1.62 1.19
C PHE A 128 11.18 -0.46 2.15
N THR A 129 9.94 0.04 2.20
CA THR A 129 9.57 1.21 3.01
C THR A 129 9.15 0.86 4.43
N GLN A 130 8.90 -0.42 4.73
CA GLN A 130 8.27 -0.86 5.99
C GLN A 130 6.93 -0.15 6.25
N THR A 131 6.25 0.26 5.17
CA THR A 131 4.96 0.97 5.20
C THR A 131 3.89 0.07 4.61
N PRO A 132 2.80 -0.23 5.35
CA PRO A 132 1.73 -1.07 4.83
C PRO A 132 1.00 -0.41 3.67
N ILE A 133 0.50 -1.24 2.76
CA ILE A 133 -0.29 -0.79 1.62
C ILE A 133 -1.69 -1.41 1.68
N ILE A 134 -2.70 -0.56 1.60
CA ILE A 134 -4.11 -0.94 1.51
C ILE A 134 -4.61 -0.59 0.12
N ILE A 135 -5.32 -1.51 -0.50
CA ILE A 135 -6.02 -1.27 -1.75
C ILE A 135 -7.45 -0.82 -1.43
N ALA A 136 -7.83 0.36 -1.93
CA ALA A 136 -9.18 0.92 -1.82
C ALA A 136 -9.87 0.76 -3.17
N VAL A 137 -10.88 -0.12 -3.26
CA VAL A 137 -11.51 -0.49 -4.54
C VAL A 137 -12.92 0.08 -4.62
N TYR A 138 -13.13 1.00 -5.55
CA TYR A 138 -14.48 1.45 -5.93
C TYR A 138 -15.07 0.55 -6.99
N ARG A 139 -16.33 0.15 -6.78
CA ARG A 139 -17.10 -0.59 -7.78
C ARG A 139 -17.64 0.37 -8.84
N ARG A 140 -17.18 0.18 -10.07
CA ARG A 140 -17.61 0.98 -11.22
C ARG A 140 -19.05 0.67 -11.60
N ASP A 141 -19.84 1.72 -11.84
CA ASP A 141 -21.19 1.65 -12.40
C ASP A 141 -21.35 2.76 -13.46
N GLY A 142 -21.04 2.42 -14.72
CA GLY A 142 -20.93 3.39 -15.80
C GLY A 142 -19.85 4.44 -15.49
N ASP A 143 -20.25 5.71 -15.41
CA ASP A 143 -19.38 6.85 -15.06
C ASP A 143 -19.39 7.20 -13.56
N CYS A 144 -20.09 6.42 -12.76
CA CYS A 144 -20.26 6.60 -11.32
C CYS A 144 -19.69 5.42 -10.53
N PHE A 145 -19.78 5.50 -9.21
CA PHE A 145 -19.51 4.39 -8.30
C PHE A 145 -20.83 3.87 -7.76
N LYS A 146 -20.93 2.56 -7.60
CA LYS A 146 -22.17 1.94 -7.13
C LYS A 146 -22.39 2.18 -5.64
N GLU A 147 -21.30 2.12 -4.89
CA GLU A 147 -21.30 2.36 -3.44
C GLU A 147 -20.46 3.62 -3.13
N ASN A 148 -20.87 4.33 -2.08
CA ASN A 148 -20.18 5.54 -1.66
C ASN A 148 -18.86 5.26 -0.91
N ILE A 149 -18.73 4.08 -0.29
CA ILE A 149 -17.53 3.69 0.47
C ILE A 149 -16.79 2.62 -0.31
N PRO A 150 -15.45 2.74 -0.50
CA PRO A 150 -14.69 1.73 -1.20
C PRO A 150 -14.54 0.46 -0.36
N TYR A 151 -14.22 -0.63 -1.03
CA TYR A 151 -13.84 -1.89 -0.42
C TYR A 151 -12.34 -1.86 -0.13
N PHE A 152 -11.96 -1.96 1.14
CA PHE A 152 -10.57 -1.95 1.61
C PHE A 152 -10.04 -3.37 1.81
N ILE A 153 -8.82 -3.60 1.37
CA ILE A 153 -8.09 -4.85 1.63
C ILE A 153 -6.59 -4.56 1.66
N SER A 154 -5.89 -5.11 2.64
CA SER A 154 -4.42 -5.00 2.69
C SER A 154 -3.76 -5.93 1.68
N VAL A 155 -2.59 -5.53 1.18
CA VAL A 155 -1.75 -6.34 0.27
C VAL A 155 -1.39 -7.67 0.93
N ASP A 156 -1.11 -7.66 2.24
CA ASP A 156 -0.79 -8.86 3.01
C ASP A 156 -1.96 -9.83 3.09
N ARG A 157 -3.19 -9.31 3.24
CA ARG A 157 -4.39 -10.15 3.24
C ARG A 157 -4.63 -10.79 1.87
N ILE A 158 -4.41 -10.04 0.79
CA ILE A 158 -4.45 -10.61 -0.57
C ILE A 158 -3.40 -11.72 -0.69
N LYS A 159 -2.16 -11.49 -0.25
CA LYS A 159 -1.09 -12.48 -0.32
C LYS A 159 -1.40 -13.72 0.50
N LYS A 160 -1.91 -13.55 1.71
CA LYS A 160 -2.28 -14.65 2.61
C LYS A 160 -3.29 -15.61 1.99
N HIS A 161 -4.26 -15.09 1.25
CA HIS A 161 -5.31 -15.87 0.61
C HIS A 161 -5.05 -16.15 -0.88
N SER A 162 -3.90 -15.78 -1.43
CA SER A 162 -3.62 -15.87 -2.87
C SER A 162 -3.76 -17.28 -3.45
N ASN A 163 -3.48 -18.32 -2.67
CA ASN A 163 -3.63 -19.72 -3.09
C ASN A 163 -5.10 -20.19 -3.18
N GLU A 164 -6.03 -19.43 -2.62
CA GLU A 164 -7.47 -19.72 -2.63
C GLU A 164 -8.19 -19.04 -3.81
N PHE A 165 -7.51 -18.09 -4.47
CA PHE A 165 -8.09 -17.31 -5.55
C PHE A 165 -8.02 -18.04 -6.89
N THR A 166 -9.07 -17.89 -7.67
CA THR A 166 -9.01 -18.22 -9.10
C THR A 166 -8.16 -17.19 -9.80
N THR A 167 -7.29 -17.65 -10.71
CA THR A 167 -6.48 -16.77 -11.55
C THR A 167 -7.05 -16.68 -12.96
N PHE A 168 -6.97 -15.51 -13.55
CA PHE A 168 -7.37 -15.24 -14.92
C PHE A 168 -6.25 -14.53 -15.67
N PHE A 169 -6.06 -14.90 -16.91
CA PHE A 169 -5.16 -14.20 -17.80
C PHE A 169 -5.94 -13.19 -18.66
N GLU A 170 -5.60 -11.90 -18.51
CA GLU A 170 -6.21 -10.82 -19.31
C GLU A 170 -5.30 -10.49 -20.50
N GLU A 171 -5.47 -11.16 -21.63
CA GLU A 171 -4.65 -10.99 -22.84
C GLU A 171 -4.72 -9.56 -23.43
N ASN A 172 -5.88 -8.91 -23.30
CA ASN A 172 -6.16 -7.64 -23.99
C ASN A 172 -5.61 -6.38 -23.30
N ASN A 173 -5.06 -6.47 -22.08
CA ASN A 173 -4.77 -5.30 -21.25
C ASN A 173 -3.30 -5.18 -20.77
N ASN A 174 -2.37 -5.99 -21.25
CA ASN A 174 -1.00 -6.08 -20.71
C ASN A 174 -0.92 -6.28 -19.19
N THR A 175 -2.03 -6.57 -18.53
CA THR A 175 -2.09 -6.80 -17.08
C THR A 175 -1.63 -8.20 -16.70
N GLY A 176 -1.58 -9.12 -17.66
CA GLY A 176 -1.18 -10.50 -17.42
C GLY A 176 -2.15 -11.24 -16.50
N GLU A 177 -1.60 -12.04 -15.62
CA GLU A 177 -2.37 -12.84 -14.66
C GLU A 177 -2.98 -11.96 -13.55
N CYS A 178 -4.25 -12.22 -13.23
CA CYS A 178 -5.02 -11.51 -12.22
C CYS A 178 -5.67 -12.48 -11.24
N TYR A 179 -5.65 -12.16 -9.96
CA TYR A 179 -6.48 -12.80 -8.95
C TYR A 179 -7.92 -12.30 -9.02
N GLU A 180 -8.88 -13.19 -8.83
CA GLU A 180 -10.28 -12.84 -8.60
C GLU A 180 -10.56 -12.84 -7.09
N ILE A 181 -10.67 -11.64 -6.50
CA ILE A 181 -10.73 -11.44 -5.06
C ILE A 181 -12.19 -11.30 -4.62
N PRO A 182 -12.71 -12.21 -3.77
CA PRO A 182 -14.05 -12.11 -3.23
C PRO A 182 -14.19 -10.91 -2.28
N ILE A 183 -15.33 -10.19 -2.34
CA ILE A 183 -15.56 -9.02 -1.48
C ILE A 183 -15.66 -9.37 0.01
N LYS A 184 -16.00 -10.59 0.38
CA LYS A 184 -16.01 -11.05 1.79
C LYS A 184 -14.66 -10.91 2.49
N LEU A 185 -13.56 -10.83 1.74
CA LEU A 185 -12.23 -10.58 2.26
C LEU A 185 -11.94 -9.09 2.47
N THR A 186 -12.84 -8.21 2.09
CA THR A 186 -12.69 -6.76 2.20
C THR A 186 -13.47 -6.18 3.36
N VAL A 187 -13.16 -4.95 3.71
CA VAL A 187 -13.90 -4.15 4.71
C VAL A 187 -14.41 -2.88 4.03
N GLN A 188 -15.69 -2.59 4.13
CA GLN A 188 -16.32 -1.41 3.54
C GLN A 188 -16.57 -0.34 4.62
N ASN A 189 -15.50 0.06 5.31
CA ASN A 189 -15.56 1.06 6.37
C ASN A 189 -14.20 1.75 6.52
N PHE A 190 -14.15 3.07 6.62
CA PHE A 190 -12.93 3.85 6.85
C PHE A 190 -12.28 3.59 8.22
N GLU A 191 -13.01 3.06 9.19
CA GLU A 191 -12.43 2.63 10.47
C GLU A 191 -11.34 1.55 10.27
N TYR A 192 -11.41 0.78 9.18
CA TYR A 192 -10.34 -0.16 8.81
C TYR A 192 -8.98 0.53 8.64
N ILE A 193 -8.95 1.75 8.10
CA ILE A 193 -7.72 2.54 7.97
C ILE A 193 -7.31 3.09 9.34
N LYS A 194 -8.26 3.61 10.13
CA LYS A 194 -7.98 4.26 11.41
C LYS A 194 -7.47 3.28 12.47
N ASP A 195 -7.95 2.04 12.43
CA ASP A 195 -7.59 0.97 13.37
C ASP A 195 -6.57 -0.03 12.79
N PHE A 196 -5.95 0.30 11.68
CA PHE A 196 -5.10 -0.63 10.94
C PHE A 196 -3.87 -1.09 11.72
N GLU A 197 -3.33 -0.27 12.62
CA GLU A 197 -2.22 -0.65 13.50
C GLU A 197 -2.56 -1.81 14.44
N ASN A 198 -3.84 -1.97 14.77
CA ASN A 198 -4.36 -3.07 15.56
C ASN A 198 -4.82 -4.26 14.69
N CYS A 199 -4.83 -4.10 13.38
CA CYS A 199 -5.28 -5.12 12.44
C CYS A 199 -4.26 -6.27 12.37
N LYS A 200 -4.69 -7.46 12.78
CA LYS A 200 -3.87 -8.69 12.81
C LYS A 200 -3.38 -9.13 11.42
N ASP A 201 -3.92 -8.56 10.36
CA ASP A 201 -3.61 -8.94 8.97
C ASP A 201 -2.36 -8.24 8.41
N TRP A 202 -1.90 -7.17 9.05
CA TRP A 202 -0.76 -6.42 8.52
C TRP A 202 0.60 -7.02 8.84
N TYR A 203 0.73 -7.61 10.02
CA TYR A 203 1.94 -8.35 10.35
C TYR A 203 1.54 -9.78 10.70
N PRO A 204 2.28 -10.76 10.26
CA PRO A 204 2.22 -12.08 10.87
C PRO A 204 2.78 -11.93 12.29
N ILE A 205 1.97 -11.35 13.19
CA ILE A 205 2.36 -11.05 14.59
C ILE A 205 2.97 -12.28 15.25
N GLU A 206 2.49 -13.47 14.89
CA GLU A 206 3.03 -14.72 15.40
C GLU A 206 4.44 -15.02 14.88
N GLU A 207 4.72 -14.76 13.61
CA GLU A 207 6.06 -14.93 13.03
C GLU A 207 7.02 -13.84 13.54
N MET A 208 6.55 -12.61 13.62
CA MET A 208 7.33 -11.51 14.18
C MET A 208 7.61 -11.73 15.67
N ARG A 209 6.67 -12.27 16.44
CA ARG A 209 6.87 -12.61 17.87
C ARG A 209 7.82 -13.79 18.05
N LYS A 210 7.91 -14.72 17.11
CA LYS A 210 8.95 -15.76 17.15
C LYS A 210 10.34 -15.14 17.09
N LYS A 211 10.52 -14.12 16.25
CA LYS A 211 11.80 -13.41 16.08
C LYS A 211 12.02 -12.32 17.12
N TYR A 212 10.96 -11.61 17.46
CA TYR A 212 10.97 -10.47 18.39
C TYR A 212 9.84 -10.61 19.43
N PRO A 213 10.05 -11.34 20.53
CA PRO A 213 8.99 -11.71 21.48
C PRO A 213 8.25 -10.52 22.10
N ASN A 214 8.89 -9.36 22.13
CA ASN A 214 8.33 -8.14 22.73
C ASN A 214 7.90 -7.10 21.70
N ILE A 215 7.82 -7.49 20.42
CA ILE A 215 7.31 -6.58 19.39
C ILE A 215 5.86 -6.18 19.69
N PHE A 216 5.53 -4.89 19.50
CA PHE A 216 4.23 -4.26 19.81
C PHE A 216 3.81 -4.28 21.29
N LYS A 217 4.61 -4.80 22.20
CA LYS A 217 4.35 -4.62 23.63
C LYS A 217 4.70 -3.20 24.06
N LYS A 218 3.91 -2.64 24.97
CA LYS A 218 4.20 -1.33 25.57
C LYS A 218 5.57 -1.38 26.24
N TRP A 219 6.34 -0.31 26.08
CA TRP A 219 7.59 -0.13 26.81
C TRP A 219 7.29 0.12 28.29
N ARG A 220 8.07 -0.46 29.18
CA ARG A 220 8.01 -0.26 30.63
C ARG A 220 9.15 0.66 31.05
N GLU A 221 8.99 1.32 32.17
CA GLU A 221 9.98 2.24 32.71
C GLU A 221 11.34 1.56 32.94
N GLU A 222 11.33 0.33 33.45
CA GLU A 222 12.57 -0.44 33.64
C GLU A 222 13.24 -0.83 32.30
N GLU A 223 12.49 -0.96 31.24
CA GLU A 223 13.05 -1.19 29.90
C GLU A 223 13.67 0.09 29.35
N ASP A 224 13.12 1.25 29.67
CA ASP A 224 13.65 2.55 29.26
C ASP A 224 14.97 2.86 29.99
N ASP A 225 15.03 2.68 31.29
CA ASP A 225 16.26 2.84 32.09
C ASP A 225 17.36 1.90 31.61
N LYS A 226 16.99 0.65 31.32
CA LYS A 226 17.93 -0.33 30.77
C LYS A 226 18.40 0.03 29.36
N LEU A 227 17.51 0.57 28.52
CA LEU A 227 17.87 1.01 27.18
C LEU A 227 18.85 2.19 27.24
N GLU A 228 18.58 3.17 28.09
CA GLU A 228 19.44 4.32 28.31
C GLU A 228 20.84 3.87 28.78
N TYR A 229 20.92 2.99 29.78
CA TYR A 229 22.20 2.45 30.25
C TYR A 229 22.99 1.75 29.14
N LEU A 230 22.36 0.82 28.41
CA LEU A 230 23.02 0.08 27.34
C LEU A 230 23.42 0.96 26.16
N TYR A 231 22.64 2.01 25.89
CA TYR A 231 22.97 3.00 24.86
C TYR A 231 24.24 3.77 25.24
N CYS A 232 24.38 4.19 26.51
CA CYS A 232 25.60 4.83 27.02
C CYS A 232 26.84 3.90 26.92
N GLU A 233 26.65 2.59 27.13
CA GLU A 233 27.70 1.58 26.96
C GLU A 233 28.03 1.28 25.48
N ARG A 234 27.44 2.02 24.52
CA ARG A 234 27.62 1.88 23.06
C ARG A 234 27.23 0.51 22.52
N THR A 235 26.25 -0.14 23.15
CA THR A 235 25.67 -1.39 22.65
C THR A 235 25.07 -1.15 21.27
N THR A 236 25.38 -2.01 20.31
CA THR A 236 24.89 -1.87 18.93
C THR A 236 23.38 -2.07 18.84
N ILE A 237 22.72 -1.40 17.88
CA ILE A 237 21.27 -1.56 17.63
C ILE A 237 20.88 -3.04 17.48
N LYS A 238 21.71 -3.84 16.84
CA LYS A 238 21.48 -5.27 16.63
C LYS A 238 21.48 -6.05 17.96
N GLU A 239 22.38 -5.74 18.86
CA GLU A 239 22.42 -6.32 20.19
C GLU A 239 21.24 -5.87 21.04
N LEU A 240 20.89 -4.58 21.00
CA LEU A 240 19.69 -4.04 21.64
C LEU A 240 18.42 -4.75 21.15
N CYS A 241 18.30 -5.01 19.85
CA CYS A 241 17.19 -5.81 19.32
C CYS A 241 17.07 -7.19 19.97
N SER A 242 18.20 -7.85 20.15
CA SER A 242 18.27 -9.18 20.79
C SER A 242 17.93 -9.11 22.29
N ILE A 243 18.47 -8.13 23.01
CA ILE A 243 18.28 -7.95 24.44
C ILE A 243 16.82 -7.62 24.77
N PHE A 244 16.19 -6.73 24.00
CA PHE A 244 14.82 -6.29 24.25
C PHE A 244 13.77 -7.16 23.53
N GLY A 245 14.19 -8.07 22.65
CA GLY A 245 13.27 -8.87 21.84
C GLY A 245 12.37 -7.99 20.96
N ARG A 246 12.93 -6.90 20.42
CA ARG A 246 12.24 -5.89 19.61
C ARG A 246 13.00 -5.68 18.31
N ASN A 247 12.32 -5.22 17.24
CA ASN A 247 12.97 -4.92 15.99
C ASN A 247 13.76 -3.60 16.04
N GLU A 248 14.62 -3.40 15.06
CA GLU A 248 15.48 -2.21 14.93
C GLU A 248 14.68 -0.90 14.97
N ARG A 249 13.56 -0.85 14.26
CA ARG A 249 12.68 0.33 14.21
C ARG A 249 12.13 0.68 15.59
N ALA A 250 11.72 -0.32 16.36
CA ALA A 250 11.20 -0.10 17.72
C ALA A 250 12.28 0.41 18.68
N ILE A 251 13.52 -0.08 18.55
CA ILE A 251 14.67 0.37 19.31
C ILE A 251 15.03 1.80 18.93
N THR A 252 15.24 2.08 17.64
CA THR A 252 15.59 3.41 17.13
C THR A 252 14.56 4.47 17.52
N TYR A 253 13.28 4.18 17.30
CA TYR A 253 12.19 5.06 17.69
C TYR A 253 12.18 5.35 19.20
N ARG A 254 12.50 4.33 20.05
CA ARG A 254 12.54 4.53 21.50
C ARG A 254 13.73 5.38 21.93
N ILE A 255 14.91 5.19 21.31
CA ILE A 255 16.09 6.02 21.50
C ILE A 255 15.79 7.49 21.17
N GLU A 256 15.13 7.74 20.04
CA GLU A 256 14.70 9.08 19.62
C GLU A 256 13.68 9.68 20.62
N LYS A 257 12.68 8.89 21.03
CA LYS A 257 11.66 9.33 21.99
C LYS A 257 12.20 9.65 23.38
N LEU A 258 13.27 9.00 23.79
CA LEU A 258 13.97 9.27 25.05
C LEU A 258 15.07 10.32 24.90
N GLU A 259 15.23 10.89 23.69
CA GLU A 259 16.22 11.92 23.34
C GLU A 259 17.66 11.50 23.71
N LEU A 260 17.95 10.18 23.62
CA LEU A 260 19.24 9.66 24.08
C LEU A 260 20.41 10.14 23.20
N ARG A 261 20.17 10.41 21.91
CA ARG A 261 21.21 10.97 21.04
C ARG A 261 21.60 12.37 21.44
N GLU A 262 20.63 13.22 21.79
CA GLU A 262 20.83 14.61 22.20
C GLU A 262 21.41 14.68 23.62
N LYS A 263 21.00 13.73 24.48
CA LYS A 263 21.39 13.69 25.88
C LYS A 263 22.85 13.23 26.08
N TYR A 264 23.36 12.37 25.22
CA TYR A 264 24.66 11.72 25.39
C TYR A 264 25.69 12.01 24.29
N ASP A 265 25.32 12.79 23.28
CA ASP A 265 26.22 13.26 22.20
C ASP A 265 27.03 12.11 21.55
N ILE A 266 26.35 10.97 21.28
CA ILE A 266 26.96 9.71 20.81
C ILE A 266 26.55 9.42 19.37
#